data_d1e0d2f3e15f93fc533935cd34150aa0
#
_entry.id   d1e0d2f3e15f93fc533935cd34150aa0
#
_cell.length_a   1.000
_cell.length_b   1.000
_cell.length_c   1.000
_cell.angle_alpha   90.00
_cell.angle_beta   90.00
_cell.angle_gamma   90.00
#
_symmetry.space_group_name_H-M   'P 1'
#
loop_
_entity.id
_entity.type
_entity.pdbx_description
1 polymer ?
#
loop_
_entity_poly.entity_id
_entity_poly.type
_entity_poly.pdbx_seq_one_letter_code
_entity_poly.pdbx_strand_id
1 'polypeptide(L)'
;MSTTPKALQAAFGAMSRSRIALETGMHSPWVSGLLSALGHEVIVAHARNVRLIGESRKKDDRLDAQTLARLARIDPQLLCPVKHRSAKAQADLSVIRARAGLVRARRALVNTARGLAKSYGERLRGCNVRNMNPEKAEGLSSELQSALQPLLVALQSLSEQIREYKEQIEKLAQDSYPQVELLKQIKGVGTLIGLTFLPTLEDPHRFRESRDVGCYLGLQPGR
;
A
#
# COMPACT_ATOMS: atom_id res chain seq x y z
N MET A 1 -23.72 -10.46 -4.13
CA MET A 1 -23.49 -9.30 -5.02
C MET A 1 -22.00 -9.19 -5.29
N SER A 2 -21.58 -8.90 -6.53
CA SER A 2 -20.16 -8.67 -6.82
C SER A 2 -19.72 -7.30 -6.32
N THR A 3 -18.48 -7.22 -5.81
CA THR A 3 -17.89 -5.96 -5.31
C THR A 3 -17.31 -5.15 -6.49
N THR A 4 -18.20 -4.62 -7.33
CA THR A 4 -17.85 -3.75 -8.46
C THR A 4 -18.60 -2.42 -8.37
N PRO A 5 -18.04 -1.31 -8.92
CA PRO A 5 -18.73 -0.02 -8.89
C PRO A 5 -20.15 -0.08 -9.47
N LYS A 6 -20.33 -0.77 -10.61
CA LYS A 6 -21.63 -0.93 -11.27
C LYS A 6 -22.66 -1.67 -10.41
N ALA A 7 -22.23 -2.77 -9.75
CA ALA A 7 -23.14 -3.55 -8.90
C ALA A 7 -23.54 -2.79 -7.63
N LEU A 8 -22.60 -2.07 -7.02
CA LEU A 8 -22.88 -1.22 -5.85
C LEU A 8 -23.78 -0.04 -6.22
N GLN A 9 -23.52 0.61 -7.35
CA GLN A 9 -24.37 1.71 -7.82
C GLN A 9 -25.79 1.25 -8.11
N ALA A 10 -25.98 0.07 -8.72
CA ALA A 10 -27.31 -0.51 -8.95
C ALA A 10 -28.03 -0.86 -7.65
N ALA A 11 -27.30 -1.37 -6.64
CA ALA A 11 -27.90 -1.79 -5.38
C ALA A 11 -28.22 -0.60 -4.46
N PHE A 12 -27.37 0.41 -4.41
CA PHE A 12 -27.50 1.51 -3.45
C PHE A 12 -28.01 2.81 -4.06
N GLY A 13 -27.92 2.99 -5.40
CA GLY A 13 -28.32 4.22 -6.06
C GLY A 13 -29.81 4.54 -6.00
N ALA A 14 -30.68 3.51 -5.86
CA ALA A 14 -32.11 3.66 -5.71
C ALA A 14 -32.57 3.69 -4.24
N MET A 15 -31.68 3.49 -3.28
CA MET A 15 -32.01 3.51 -1.86
C MET A 15 -32.13 4.95 -1.36
N SER A 16 -33.11 5.18 -0.46
CA SER A 16 -33.15 6.43 0.30
C SER A 16 -31.87 6.63 1.10
N ARG A 17 -31.53 7.90 1.38
CA ARG A 17 -30.36 8.26 2.19
C ARG A 17 -30.30 7.40 3.45
N SER A 18 -29.24 6.64 3.60
CA SER A 18 -29.07 5.68 4.68
C SER A 18 -27.68 5.84 5.32
N ARG A 19 -27.57 5.40 6.58
CA ARG A 19 -26.27 5.27 7.26
C ARG A 19 -25.71 3.88 6.96
N ILE A 20 -24.51 3.83 6.41
CA ILE A 20 -23.85 2.60 5.98
C ILE A 20 -22.52 2.48 6.71
N ALA A 21 -22.34 1.38 7.45
CA ALA A 21 -21.07 1.05 8.08
C ALA A 21 -20.29 0.06 7.24
N LEU A 22 -19.00 0.31 7.06
CA LEU A 22 -18.04 -0.52 6.34
C LEU A 22 -16.87 -0.86 7.26
N GLU A 23 -16.37 -2.07 7.15
CA GLU A 23 -15.08 -2.42 7.75
C GLU A 23 -13.91 -1.89 6.91
N THR A 24 -12.80 -1.48 7.58
CA THR A 24 -11.57 -1.14 6.87
C THR A 24 -11.03 -2.34 6.12
N GLY A 25 -10.78 -2.17 4.82
CA GLY A 25 -10.24 -3.21 3.97
C GLY A 25 -9.72 -2.63 2.65
N MET A 26 -9.27 -3.50 1.76
CA MET A 26 -8.68 -3.09 0.47
C MET A 26 -9.67 -2.32 -0.42
N HIS A 27 -10.95 -2.64 -0.32
CA HIS A 27 -12.02 -1.99 -1.08
C HIS A 27 -12.64 -0.78 -0.38
N SER A 28 -12.48 -0.64 0.94
CA SER A 28 -13.18 0.38 1.72
C SER A 28 -12.94 1.83 1.24
N PRO A 29 -11.76 2.22 0.71
CA PRO A 29 -11.56 3.60 0.25
C PRO A 29 -12.46 3.97 -0.94
N TRP A 30 -12.51 3.14 -1.97
CA TRP A 30 -13.31 3.44 -3.16
C TRP A 30 -14.81 3.17 -2.91
N VAL A 31 -15.16 2.14 -2.11
CA VAL A 31 -16.55 1.85 -1.75
C VAL A 31 -17.14 2.98 -0.94
N SER A 32 -16.43 3.47 0.09
CA SER A 32 -16.92 4.60 0.89
C SER A 32 -17.10 5.86 0.05
N GLY A 33 -16.16 6.15 -0.86
CA GLY A 33 -16.28 7.27 -1.79
C GLY A 33 -17.49 7.16 -2.71
N LEU A 34 -17.73 5.97 -3.29
CA LEU A 34 -18.88 5.72 -4.14
C LEU A 34 -20.21 5.91 -3.36
N LEU A 35 -20.33 5.30 -2.19
CA LEU A 35 -21.57 5.38 -1.38
C LEU A 35 -21.82 6.82 -0.89
N SER A 36 -20.77 7.55 -0.54
CA SER A 36 -20.89 8.98 -0.18
C SER A 36 -21.33 9.82 -1.38
N ALA A 37 -20.83 9.54 -2.58
CA ALA A 37 -21.25 10.20 -3.82
C ALA A 37 -22.73 9.92 -4.17
N LEU A 38 -23.26 8.76 -3.76
CA LEU A 38 -24.68 8.41 -3.87
C LEU A 38 -25.56 9.07 -2.79
N GLY A 39 -24.98 9.87 -1.87
CA GLY A 39 -25.70 10.64 -0.86
C GLY A 39 -25.88 9.91 0.47
N HIS A 40 -25.27 8.73 0.67
CA HIS A 40 -25.34 8.01 1.94
C HIS A 40 -24.36 8.58 2.98
N GLU A 41 -24.71 8.43 4.26
CA GLU A 41 -23.79 8.66 5.38
C GLU A 41 -22.92 7.41 5.58
N VAL A 42 -21.63 7.51 5.30
CA VAL A 42 -20.73 6.34 5.33
C VAL A 42 -19.79 6.42 6.53
N ILE A 43 -19.78 5.36 7.33
CA ILE A 43 -18.89 5.19 8.47
C ILE A 43 -17.93 4.03 8.15
N VAL A 44 -16.63 4.32 8.14
CA VAL A 44 -15.61 3.28 7.96
C VAL A 44 -15.08 2.88 9.33
N ALA A 45 -15.43 1.67 9.76
CA ALA A 45 -15.08 1.14 11.07
C ALA A 45 -13.65 0.58 11.09
N HIS A 46 -12.90 0.87 12.17
CA HIS A 46 -11.58 0.29 12.36
C HIS A 46 -11.70 -1.12 12.96
N ALA A 47 -11.60 -2.15 12.14
CA ALA A 47 -11.83 -3.55 12.49
C ALA A 47 -11.16 -4.02 13.78
N ARG A 48 -9.89 -3.61 14.00
CA ARG A 48 -9.13 -4.00 15.21
C ARG A 48 -9.65 -3.37 16.51
N ASN A 49 -10.37 -2.26 16.41
CA ASN A 49 -10.88 -1.53 17.58
C ASN A 49 -12.32 -1.91 17.93
N VAL A 50 -13.03 -2.57 17.03
CA VAL A 50 -14.38 -3.06 17.27
C VAL A 50 -14.29 -4.45 17.89
N ARG A 51 -13.96 -4.52 19.18
CA ARG A 51 -13.78 -5.78 19.95
C ARG A 51 -14.99 -6.72 19.84
N LEU A 52 -16.18 -6.18 19.78
CA LEU A 52 -17.44 -6.95 19.69
C LEU A 52 -17.54 -7.80 18.42
N ILE A 53 -16.79 -7.49 17.36
CA ILE A 53 -16.74 -8.28 16.13
C ILE A 53 -15.70 -9.39 16.23
N GLY A 54 -14.57 -9.12 16.91
CA GLY A 54 -13.44 -10.06 17.03
C GLY A 54 -13.66 -11.18 18.04
N GLU A 55 -14.59 -11.05 18.99
CA GLU A 55 -14.85 -12.03 20.07
C GLU A 55 -15.91 -13.07 19.70
N SER A 56 -16.56 -12.97 18.54
CA SER A 56 -17.49 -13.97 18.06
C SER A 56 -16.77 -15.29 17.77
N ARG A 57 -17.14 -16.37 18.45
CA ARG A 57 -16.63 -17.73 18.20
C ARG A 57 -17.00 -18.30 16.82
N LYS A 58 -17.96 -17.69 16.13
CA LYS A 58 -18.38 -18.04 14.77
C LYS A 58 -18.05 -16.86 13.86
N LYS A 59 -17.08 -17.04 12.96
CA LYS A 59 -16.87 -16.12 11.84
C LYS A 59 -18.03 -16.27 10.87
N ASP A 60 -18.93 -15.28 10.85
CA ASP A 60 -20.05 -15.19 9.93
C ASP A 60 -20.17 -13.73 9.46
N ASP A 61 -19.89 -13.48 8.19
CA ASP A 61 -19.94 -12.16 7.56
C ASP A 61 -21.29 -11.45 7.75
N ARG A 62 -22.39 -12.22 7.87
CA ARG A 62 -23.73 -11.66 8.13
C ARG A 62 -23.87 -11.14 9.55
N LEU A 63 -23.35 -11.86 10.53
CA LEU A 63 -23.35 -11.44 11.93
C LEU A 63 -22.46 -10.20 12.13
N ASP A 64 -21.31 -10.18 11.47
CA ASP A 64 -20.39 -9.04 11.51
C ASP A 64 -21.06 -7.81 10.88
N ALA A 65 -21.70 -7.93 9.73
CA ALA A 65 -22.45 -6.84 9.10
C ALA A 65 -23.64 -6.36 9.96
N GLN A 66 -24.38 -7.27 10.61
CA GLN A 66 -25.46 -6.90 11.53
C GLN A 66 -24.93 -6.16 12.76
N THR A 67 -23.78 -6.58 13.31
CA THR A 67 -23.15 -5.94 14.45
C THR A 67 -22.70 -4.53 14.10
N LEU A 68 -22.04 -4.37 12.93
CA LEU A 68 -21.65 -3.04 12.41
C LEU A 68 -22.86 -2.13 12.25
N ALA A 69 -23.95 -2.63 11.65
CA ALA A 69 -25.17 -1.83 11.45
C ALA A 69 -25.83 -1.42 12.77
N ARG A 70 -25.87 -2.32 13.77
CA ARG A 70 -26.39 -2.03 15.11
C ARG A 70 -25.54 -0.97 15.83
N LEU A 71 -24.21 -1.11 15.84
CA LEU A 71 -23.30 -0.15 16.44
C LEU A 71 -23.40 1.21 15.76
N ALA A 72 -23.43 1.26 14.43
CA ALA A 72 -23.62 2.49 13.68
C ALA A 72 -24.94 3.20 13.99
N ARG A 73 -25.98 2.45 14.34
CA ARG A 73 -27.29 2.99 14.71
C ARG A 73 -27.32 3.51 16.13
N ILE A 74 -26.68 2.83 17.09
CA ILE A 74 -26.68 3.19 18.51
C ILE A 74 -25.73 4.37 18.75
N ASP A 75 -24.45 4.21 18.42
CA ASP A 75 -23.41 5.22 18.56
C ASP A 75 -22.28 4.97 17.53
N PRO A 76 -22.17 5.83 16.52
CA PRO A 76 -21.10 5.72 15.52
C PRO A 76 -19.69 5.74 16.09
N GLN A 77 -19.46 6.37 17.26
CA GLN A 77 -18.14 6.47 17.87
C GLN A 77 -17.62 5.10 18.35
N LEU A 78 -18.53 4.16 18.66
CA LEU A 78 -18.15 2.78 19.02
C LEU A 78 -17.45 2.06 17.88
N LEU A 79 -17.63 2.51 16.64
CA LEU A 79 -16.95 1.98 15.46
C LEU A 79 -15.54 2.53 15.26
N CYS A 80 -15.09 3.47 16.11
CA CYS A 80 -13.81 4.16 15.96
C CYS A 80 -13.59 4.64 14.51
N PRO A 81 -14.42 5.56 13.99
CA PRO A 81 -14.46 5.91 12.59
C PRO A 81 -13.10 6.31 12.02
N VAL A 82 -12.75 5.78 10.85
CA VAL A 82 -11.53 6.08 10.14
C VAL A 82 -11.83 6.92 8.91
N LYS A 83 -11.16 8.05 8.78
CA LYS A 83 -11.19 8.85 7.56
C LYS A 83 -10.15 8.34 6.57
N HIS A 84 -10.60 7.90 5.40
CA HIS A 84 -9.70 7.56 4.31
C HIS A 84 -9.01 8.81 3.75
N ARG A 85 -7.84 8.60 3.17
CA ARG A 85 -7.11 9.63 2.43
C ARG A 85 -7.89 10.03 1.19
N SER A 86 -7.64 11.23 0.67
CA SER A 86 -8.20 11.68 -0.59
C SER A 86 -7.82 10.75 -1.75
N ALA A 87 -8.60 10.78 -2.83
CA ALA A 87 -8.31 10.02 -4.04
C ALA A 87 -6.92 10.38 -4.61
N LYS A 88 -6.54 11.67 -4.54
CA LYS A 88 -5.22 12.15 -4.96
C LYS A 88 -4.11 11.52 -4.11
N ALA A 89 -4.17 11.62 -2.80
CA ALA A 89 -3.16 11.04 -1.92
C ALA A 89 -3.06 9.52 -2.09
N GLN A 90 -4.17 8.83 -2.33
CA GLN A 90 -4.18 7.39 -2.61
C GLN A 90 -3.51 7.06 -3.94
N ALA A 91 -3.77 7.83 -5.00
CA ALA A 91 -3.13 7.67 -6.30
C ALA A 91 -1.61 7.87 -6.20
N ASP A 92 -1.18 8.94 -5.55
CA ASP A 92 0.23 9.27 -5.36
C ASP A 92 0.97 8.18 -4.54
N LEU A 93 0.37 7.69 -3.47
CA LEU A 93 0.91 6.56 -2.69
C LEU A 93 0.92 5.25 -3.48
N SER A 94 0.06 5.08 -4.48
CA SER A 94 0.05 3.88 -5.32
C SER A 94 1.29 3.79 -6.21
N VAL A 95 1.83 4.92 -6.69
CA VAL A 95 3.12 4.99 -7.41
C VAL A 95 4.25 4.44 -6.53
N ILE A 96 4.31 4.87 -5.27
CA ILE A 96 5.33 4.41 -4.31
C ILE A 96 5.19 2.92 -4.03
N ARG A 97 3.95 2.44 -3.84
CA ARG A 97 3.66 1.03 -3.57
C ARG A 97 3.99 0.13 -4.76
N ALA A 98 3.69 0.58 -5.99
CA ALA A 98 4.06 -0.14 -7.22
C ALA A 98 5.58 -0.30 -7.32
N ARG A 99 6.34 0.80 -7.15
CA ARG A 99 7.80 0.75 -7.09
C ARG A 99 8.31 -0.22 -6.02
N ALA A 100 7.75 -0.17 -4.81
CA ALA A 100 8.12 -1.08 -3.73
C ALA A 100 7.86 -2.55 -4.08
N GLY A 101 6.80 -2.84 -4.84
CA GLY A 101 6.51 -4.16 -5.42
C GLY A 101 7.63 -4.63 -6.34
N LEU A 102 8.04 -3.80 -7.30
CA LEU A 102 9.14 -4.12 -8.22
C LEU A 102 10.47 -4.32 -7.49
N VAL A 103 10.77 -3.52 -6.47
CA VAL A 103 11.98 -3.68 -5.65
C VAL A 103 11.98 -5.02 -4.92
N ARG A 104 10.84 -5.47 -4.37
CA ARG A 104 10.71 -6.80 -3.74
C ARG A 104 10.90 -7.92 -4.74
N ALA A 105 10.24 -7.84 -5.92
CA ALA A 105 10.37 -8.83 -7.00
C ALA A 105 11.83 -8.94 -7.46
N ARG A 106 12.49 -7.80 -7.71
CA ARG A 106 13.90 -7.77 -8.09
C ARG A 106 14.79 -8.44 -7.05
N ARG A 107 14.58 -8.17 -5.76
CA ARG A 107 15.36 -8.82 -4.68
C ARG A 107 15.15 -10.33 -4.68
N ALA A 108 13.92 -10.81 -4.85
CA ALA A 108 13.62 -12.23 -4.91
C ALA A 108 14.35 -12.91 -6.08
N LEU A 109 14.27 -12.35 -7.30
CA LEU A 109 14.94 -12.88 -8.48
C LEU A 109 16.48 -12.86 -8.36
N VAL A 110 17.06 -11.80 -7.77
CA VAL A 110 18.51 -11.74 -7.49
C VAL A 110 18.92 -12.88 -6.56
N ASN A 111 18.15 -13.14 -5.52
CA ASN A 111 18.44 -14.23 -4.59
C ASN A 111 18.31 -15.60 -5.27
N THR A 112 17.31 -15.78 -6.13
CA THR A 112 17.15 -17.00 -6.94
C THR A 112 18.34 -17.20 -7.87
N ALA A 113 18.74 -16.19 -8.65
CA ALA A 113 19.88 -16.28 -9.55
C ALA A 113 21.19 -16.62 -8.81
N ARG A 114 21.44 -15.99 -7.68
CA ARG A 114 22.60 -16.28 -6.83
C ARG A 114 22.54 -17.68 -6.22
N GLY A 115 21.35 -18.14 -5.82
CA GLY A 115 21.14 -19.49 -5.29
C GLY A 115 21.46 -20.55 -6.33
N LEU A 116 20.95 -20.38 -7.55
CA LEU A 116 21.23 -21.28 -8.67
C LEU A 116 22.73 -21.33 -8.99
N ALA A 117 23.40 -20.17 -9.11
CA ALA A 117 24.85 -20.17 -9.35
C ALA A 117 25.62 -20.93 -8.27
N LYS A 118 25.25 -20.75 -7.00
CA LYS A 118 25.88 -21.48 -5.88
C LYS A 118 25.66 -22.99 -5.93
N SER A 119 24.49 -23.46 -6.36
CA SER A 119 24.21 -24.90 -6.47
C SER A 119 25.05 -25.61 -7.54
N TYR A 120 25.57 -24.83 -8.51
CA TYR A 120 26.55 -25.31 -9.51
C TYR A 120 28.01 -25.11 -9.06
N GLY A 121 28.25 -24.63 -7.84
CA GLY A 121 29.60 -24.27 -7.38
C GLY A 121 30.16 -23.01 -8.01
N GLU A 122 29.35 -22.28 -8.76
CA GLU A 122 29.73 -21.08 -9.50
C GLU A 122 29.27 -19.80 -8.82
N ARG A 123 29.74 -18.64 -9.27
CA ARG A 123 29.38 -17.33 -8.71
C ARG A 123 29.18 -16.29 -9.80
N LEU A 124 28.11 -15.52 -9.69
CA LEU A 124 27.92 -14.28 -10.44
C LEU A 124 28.87 -13.21 -9.90
N ARG A 125 29.98 -12.94 -10.62
CA ARG A 125 31.04 -12.02 -10.19
C ARG A 125 30.67 -10.56 -10.49
N GLY A 126 31.11 -9.63 -9.63
CA GLY A 126 30.88 -8.20 -9.81
C GLY A 126 29.41 -7.79 -9.82
N CYS A 127 28.50 -8.62 -9.27
CA CYS A 127 27.07 -8.40 -9.27
C CYS A 127 26.57 -7.82 -7.97
N ASN A 128 25.88 -6.71 -8.07
CA ASN A 128 25.00 -6.20 -7.04
C ASN A 128 23.54 -6.20 -7.53
N VAL A 129 22.60 -5.86 -6.65
CA VAL A 129 21.17 -5.87 -6.98
C VAL A 129 20.80 -4.91 -8.13
N ARG A 130 21.64 -3.91 -8.43
CA ARG A 130 21.34 -2.87 -9.43
C ARG A 130 21.95 -3.12 -10.80
N ASN A 131 23.02 -3.93 -10.89
CA ASN A 131 23.77 -4.17 -12.12
C ASN A 131 23.65 -5.60 -12.64
N MET A 132 22.66 -6.36 -12.17
CA MET A 132 22.35 -7.67 -12.72
C MET A 132 21.77 -7.53 -14.12
N ASN A 133 22.48 -8.03 -15.13
CA ASN A 133 22.10 -8.04 -16.55
C ASN A 133 22.56 -9.35 -17.20
N PRO A 134 22.15 -9.65 -18.44
CA PRO A 134 22.53 -10.88 -19.16
C PRO A 134 24.03 -11.13 -19.28
N GLU A 135 24.84 -10.10 -19.45
CA GLU A 135 26.31 -10.20 -19.59
C GLU A 135 26.97 -10.82 -18.34
N LYS A 136 26.30 -10.77 -17.18
CA LYS A 136 26.81 -11.35 -15.92
C LYS A 136 26.79 -12.88 -15.89
N ALA A 137 26.15 -13.52 -16.87
CA ALA A 137 26.23 -14.97 -17.07
C ALA A 137 27.45 -15.40 -17.86
N GLU A 138 28.15 -14.46 -18.50
CA GLU A 138 29.38 -14.78 -19.24
C GLU A 138 30.43 -15.43 -18.33
N GLY A 139 31.01 -16.55 -18.79
CA GLY A 139 31.99 -17.32 -18.04
C GLY A 139 31.42 -18.34 -17.04
N LEU A 140 30.08 -18.50 -16.98
CA LEU A 140 29.44 -19.63 -16.31
C LEU A 140 29.31 -20.85 -17.25
N SER A 141 29.02 -22.04 -16.71
CA SER A 141 28.69 -23.22 -17.50
C SER A 141 27.51 -22.98 -18.43
N SER A 142 27.48 -23.66 -19.61
CA SER A 142 26.42 -23.44 -20.62
C SER A 142 25.01 -23.72 -20.10
N GLU A 143 24.90 -24.77 -19.27
CA GLU A 143 23.64 -25.17 -18.63
C GLU A 143 23.13 -24.09 -17.70
N LEU A 144 24.04 -23.53 -16.89
CA LEU A 144 23.70 -22.46 -15.95
C LEU A 144 23.40 -21.13 -16.66
N GLN A 145 24.15 -20.80 -17.71
CA GLN A 145 23.85 -19.65 -18.56
C GLN A 145 22.44 -19.73 -19.13
N SER A 146 22.08 -20.87 -19.72
CA SER A 146 20.75 -21.11 -20.28
C SER A 146 19.64 -20.93 -19.23
N ALA A 147 19.84 -21.44 -18.01
CA ALA A 147 18.89 -21.31 -16.90
C ALA A 147 18.79 -19.88 -16.35
N LEU A 148 19.89 -19.11 -16.32
CA LEU A 148 19.92 -17.77 -15.74
C LEU A 148 19.51 -16.68 -16.73
N GLN A 149 19.70 -16.88 -18.02
CA GLN A 149 19.45 -15.84 -19.04
C GLN A 149 18.07 -15.18 -18.94
N PRO A 150 16.95 -15.92 -18.82
CA PRO A 150 15.63 -15.29 -18.68
C PRO A 150 15.49 -14.49 -17.38
N LEU A 151 16.11 -14.96 -16.29
CA LEU A 151 16.08 -14.25 -14.99
C LEU A 151 16.87 -12.95 -15.06
N LEU A 152 18.02 -12.93 -15.74
CA LEU A 152 18.86 -11.74 -15.88
C LEU A 152 18.21 -10.69 -16.78
N VAL A 153 17.54 -11.10 -17.86
CA VAL A 153 16.73 -10.21 -18.71
C VAL A 153 15.61 -9.57 -17.89
N ALA A 154 14.87 -10.36 -17.11
CA ALA A 154 13.81 -9.84 -16.24
C ALA A 154 14.37 -8.87 -15.18
N LEU A 155 15.54 -9.15 -14.60
CA LEU A 155 16.21 -8.29 -13.63
C LEU A 155 16.64 -6.95 -14.22
N GLN A 156 17.12 -6.96 -15.47
CA GLN A 156 17.46 -5.73 -16.18
C GLN A 156 16.21 -4.87 -16.39
N SER A 157 15.14 -5.44 -16.94
CA SER A 157 13.87 -4.75 -17.14
C SER A 157 13.29 -4.18 -15.85
N LEU A 158 13.28 -4.97 -14.76
CA LEU A 158 12.85 -4.48 -13.44
C LEU A 158 13.70 -3.31 -12.95
N SER A 159 15.00 -3.30 -13.24
CA SER A 159 15.90 -2.22 -12.82
C SER A 159 15.63 -0.93 -13.58
N GLU A 160 15.29 -1.01 -14.86
CA GLU A 160 14.87 0.10 -15.71
C GLU A 160 13.54 0.69 -15.22
N GLN A 161 12.54 -0.15 -14.99
CA GLN A 161 11.24 0.28 -14.46
C GLN A 161 11.36 0.94 -13.07
N ILE A 162 12.21 0.42 -12.19
CA ILE A 162 12.45 1.02 -10.87
C ILE A 162 13.11 2.41 -11.01
N ARG A 163 13.96 2.62 -12.03
CA ARG A 163 14.56 3.93 -12.32
C ARG A 163 13.51 4.92 -12.81
N GLU A 164 12.64 4.51 -13.73
CA GLU A 164 11.53 5.34 -14.22
C GLU A 164 10.60 5.76 -13.08
N TYR A 165 10.22 4.83 -12.19
CA TYR A 165 9.46 5.16 -11.00
C TYR A 165 10.19 6.14 -10.07
N LYS A 166 11.52 6.08 -9.99
CA LYS A 166 12.29 7.04 -9.19
C LYS A 166 12.15 8.45 -9.77
N GLU A 167 12.28 8.59 -11.09
CA GLU A 167 12.13 9.88 -11.78
C GLU A 167 10.71 10.42 -11.63
N GLN A 168 9.69 9.57 -11.77
CA GLN A 168 8.30 9.93 -11.53
C GLN A 168 8.06 10.41 -10.09
N ILE A 169 8.65 9.75 -9.10
CA ILE A 169 8.54 10.12 -7.68
C ILE A 169 9.22 11.46 -7.40
N GLU A 170 10.39 11.72 -7.98
CA GLU A 170 11.08 13.01 -7.84
C GLU A 170 10.23 14.14 -8.44
N LYS A 171 9.69 13.93 -9.64
CA LYS A 171 8.78 14.89 -10.29
C LYS A 171 7.52 15.13 -9.47
N LEU A 172 6.87 14.06 -8.99
CA LEU A 172 5.69 14.17 -8.15
C LEU A 172 5.94 14.96 -6.86
N ALA A 173 7.12 14.78 -6.24
CA ALA A 173 7.51 15.53 -5.07
C ALA A 173 7.67 17.02 -5.38
N GLN A 174 8.33 17.38 -6.48
CA GLN A 174 8.51 18.75 -6.90
C GLN A 174 7.18 19.45 -7.23
N ASP A 175 6.34 18.80 -8.02
CA ASP A 175 5.12 19.40 -8.57
C ASP A 175 3.98 19.49 -7.52
N SER A 176 3.86 18.52 -6.63
CA SER A 176 2.70 18.38 -5.74
C SER A 176 3.00 18.43 -4.24
N TYR A 177 4.27 18.26 -3.84
CA TYR A 177 4.65 18.16 -2.43
C TYR A 177 5.94 18.91 -2.14
N PRO A 178 6.01 20.24 -2.36
CA PRO A 178 7.23 21.03 -2.15
C PRO A 178 7.75 20.96 -0.72
N GLN A 179 6.88 20.63 0.26
CA GLN A 179 7.27 20.42 1.66
C GLN A 179 8.24 19.24 1.86
N VAL A 180 8.40 18.35 0.87
CA VAL A 180 9.41 17.28 0.90
C VAL A 180 10.81 17.86 1.08
N GLU A 181 11.10 19.03 0.50
CA GLU A 181 12.41 19.67 0.63
C GLU A 181 12.75 20.05 2.08
N LEU A 182 11.75 20.46 2.86
CA LEU A 182 11.93 20.72 4.30
C LEU A 182 12.27 19.43 5.06
N LEU A 183 11.59 18.32 4.72
CA LEU A 183 11.84 17.03 5.36
C LEU A 183 13.21 16.46 5.01
N LYS A 184 13.75 16.75 3.83
CA LYS A 184 15.10 16.32 3.40
C LYS A 184 16.24 16.93 4.23
N GLN A 185 15.98 18.00 4.99
CA GLN A 185 16.95 18.56 5.94
C GLN A 185 17.22 17.59 7.10
N ILE A 186 16.32 16.66 7.37
CA ILE A 186 16.50 15.64 8.40
C ILE A 186 17.41 14.54 7.85
N LYS A 187 18.52 14.27 8.54
CA LYS A 187 19.48 13.23 8.13
C LYS A 187 18.79 11.87 7.98
N GLY A 188 18.92 11.27 6.80
CA GLY A 188 18.32 9.98 6.46
C GLY A 188 16.95 10.07 5.80
N VAL A 189 16.33 11.24 5.73
CA VAL A 189 15.08 11.46 5.02
C VAL A 189 15.37 11.91 3.59
N GLY A 190 15.04 11.06 2.61
CA GLY A 190 15.08 11.40 1.19
C GLY A 190 13.67 11.60 0.61
N THR A 191 13.60 11.95 -0.67
CA THR A 191 12.34 12.21 -1.40
C THR A 191 11.31 11.10 -1.20
N LEU A 192 11.72 9.83 -1.29
CA LEU A 192 10.82 8.69 -1.13
C LEU A 192 10.16 8.64 0.26
N ILE A 193 10.93 8.94 1.32
CA ILE A 193 10.42 8.96 2.71
C ILE A 193 9.48 10.15 2.88
N GLY A 194 9.90 11.34 2.47
CA GLY A 194 9.09 12.55 2.55
C GLY A 194 7.77 12.42 1.80
N LEU A 195 7.83 11.90 0.56
CA LEU A 195 6.65 11.67 -0.26
C LEU A 195 5.77 10.50 0.23
N THR A 196 6.30 9.57 1.02
CA THR A 196 5.48 8.57 1.71
C THR A 196 4.78 9.20 2.90
N PHE A 197 5.47 10.04 3.64
CA PHE A 197 4.99 10.66 4.88
C PHE A 197 3.85 11.67 4.62
N LEU A 198 4.08 12.65 3.73
CA LEU A 198 3.11 13.75 3.50
C LEU A 198 1.74 13.25 3.05
N PRO A 199 1.58 12.45 1.98
CA PRO A 199 0.26 11.95 1.59
C PRO A 199 -0.31 10.94 2.60
N THR A 200 0.52 10.34 3.47
CA THR A 200 0.03 9.46 4.53
C THR A 200 -0.64 10.26 5.63
N LEU A 201 -0.10 11.39 6.01
CA LEU A 201 -0.73 12.29 6.98
C LEU A 201 -1.83 13.12 6.34
N GLU A 202 -1.59 13.64 5.15
CA GLU A 202 -2.43 14.50 4.33
C GLU A 202 -2.76 15.84 5.02
N ASP A 203 -3.57 15.81 6.07
CA ASP A 203 -3.92 16.97 6.88
C ASP A 203 -3.36 16.80 8.30
N PRO A 204 -2.35 17.58 8.72
CA PRO A 204 -1.80 17.49 10.05
C PRO A 204 -2.77 17.95 11.14
N HIS A 205 -3.74 18.81 10.81
CA HIS A 205 -4.73 19.33 11.78
C HIS A 205 -5.74 18.27 12.24
N ARG A 206 -5.79 17.11 11.59
CA ARG A 206 -6.59 15.96 12.07
C ARG A 206 -6.05 15.34 13.36
N PHE A 207 -4.81 15.64 13.73
CA PHE A 207 -4.17 15.17 14.96
C PHE A 207 -4.23 16.29 16.02
N ARG A 208 -4.62 15.92 17.24
CA ARG A 208 -4.66 16.90 18.37
C ARG A 208 -3.27 17.29 18.81
N GLU A 209 -2.36 16.32 18.83
CA GLU A 209 -0.98 16.51 19.27
C GLU A 209 -0.01 15.79 18.33
N SER A 210 1.22 16.27 18.23
CA SER A 210 2.25 15.69 17.37
C SER A 210 2.58 14.23 17.70
N ARG A 211 2.46 13.82 18.96
CA ARG A 211 2.64 12.43 19.38
C ARG A 211 1.58 11.48 18.79
N ASP A 212 0.40 11.96 18.44
CA ASP A 212 -0.66 11.15 17.82
C ASP A 212 -0.25 10.66 16.42
N VAL A 213 0.62 11.43 15.74
CA VAL A 213 1.21 11.02 14.46
C VAL A 213 2.03 9.74 14.60
N GLY A 214 2.84 9.64 15.67
CA GLY A 214 3.60 8.42 15.97
C GLY A 214 2.67 7.22 16.17
N CYS A 215 1.59 7.40 16.94
CA CYS A 215 0.55 6.37 17.15
C CYS A 215 -0.10 5.93 15.82
N TYR A 216 -0.46 6.90 15.00
CA TYR A 216 -1.10 6.66 13.69
C TYR A 216 -0.18 5.89 12.72
N LEU A 217 1.13 6.14 12.78
CA LEU A 217 2.13 5.45 11.97
C LEU A 217 2.58 4.10 12.57
N GLY A 218 2.08 3.71 13.74
CA GLY A 218 2.49 2.48 14.42
C GLY A 218 3.88 2.56 15.05
N LEU A 219 4.39 3.76 15.32
CA LEU A 219 5.72 4.03 15.89
C LEU A 219 5.67 4.26 17.41
N GLN A 220 4.72 3.65 18.10
CA GLN A 220 4.68 3.71 19.56
C GLN A 220 5.77 2.82 20.16
N PRO A 221 6.51 3.29 21.19
CA PRO A 221 7.35 2.41 22.00
C PRO A 221 6.48 1.31 22.60
N GLY A 222 6.92 0.05 22.47
CA GLY A 222 6.30 -1.04 23.20
C GLY A 222 6.42 -0.78 24.71
N ARG A 223 5.32 -0.98 25.43
CA ARG A 223 5.33 -1.01 26.89
C ARG A 223 5.84 -2.35 27.38
#